data_a60418edc2cc94143e701e715bd673b4
#
_entry.id   a60418edc2cc94143e701e715bd673b4
#
_cell.length_a   1.000
_cell.length_b   1.000
_cell.length_c   1.000
_cell.angle_alpha   90.00
_cell.angle_beta   90.00
_cell.angle_gamma   90.00
#
_symmetry.space_group_name_H-M   'P 1'
#
loop_
_entity.id
_entity.type
_entity.pdbx_description
1 polymer ?
#
loop_
_entity_poly.entity_id
_entity_poly.type
_entity_poly.pdbx_seq_one_letter_code
_entity_poly.pdbx_strand_id
1 'polypeptide(L)'
;ISIGNNHRAVQVIKERNPFPAIIGRICPRPCELDCRRNFIDEPVAINYLKRFAADFERESGERILPYKAPLSGRSIAVVGGGVEGLSTAFFAARLGHRVTVYDANPKRGGLLRSAIAKERLPEEILDWDIEGILEMGIIAETGKVMGEDFSVDYLLRQDVDAVFMA
;
A
#
# COMPACT_ATOMS: atom_id res chain seq x y z
N ILE A 1 -7.68 -5.89 -18.53
CA ILE A 1 -9.14 -5.91 -18.37
C ILE A 1 -9.80 -6.18 -19.72
N SER A 2 -9.57 -5.38 -20.75
CA SER A 2 -10.25 -5.48 -22.05
C SER A 2 -10.18 -6.86 -22.71
N ILE A 3 -9.15 -7.65 -22.45
CA ILE A 3 -8.96 -9.03 -22.96
C ILE A 3 -9.29 -10.09 -21.90
N GLY A 4 -9.97 -9.72 -20.81
CA GLY A 4 -10.34 -10.64 -19.72
C GLY A 4 -9.23 -11.04 -18.76
N ASN A 5 -7.97 -10.59 -18.95
CA ASN A 5 -6.87 -10.93 -18.06
C ASN A 5 -6.82 -9.96 -16.84
N ASN A 6 -7.76 -10.16 -15.92
CA ASN A 6 -7.88 -9.31 -14.72
C ASN A 6 -6.74 -9.53 -13.73
N HIS A 7 -6.23 -10.76 -13.63
CA HIS A 7 -5.05 -11.06 -12.80
C HIS A 7 -3.84 -10.19 -13.21
N ARG A 8 -3.53 -10.14 -14.51
CA ARG A 8 -2.44 -9.28 -15.00
C ARG A 8 -2.71 -7.80 -14.80
N ALA A 9 -3.98 -7.37 -14.88
CA ALA A 9 -4.35 -5.99 -14.61
C ALA A 9 -4.02 -5.59 -13.16
N VAL A 10 -4.34 -6.44 -12.18
CA VAL A 10 -3.98 -6.23 -10.77
C VAL A 10 -2.46 -6.15 -10.57
N GLN A 11 -1.71 -7.08 -11.18
CA GLN A 11 -0.24 -7.06 -11.10
C GLN A 11 0.34 -5.73 -11.59
N VAL A 12 -0.09 -5.27 -12.77
CA VAL A 12 0.38 -4.00 -13.37
C VAL A 12 0.04 -2.81 -12.47
N ILE A 13 -1.18 -2.77 -11.90
CA ILE A 13 -1.57 -1.73 -10.97
C ILE A 13 -0.66 -1.73 -9.74
N LYS A 14 -0.42 -2.89 -9.14
CA LYS A 14 0.41 -3.05 -7.94
C LYS A 14 1.90 -2.77 -8.17
N GLU A 15 2.36 -2.73 -9.40
CA GLU A 15 3.73 -2.28 -9.69
C GLU A 15 3.98 -0.84 -9.24
N ARG A 16 2.95 0.00 -9.15
CA ARG A 16 3.04 1.43 -8.83
C ARG A 16 2.09 1.90 -7.74
N ASN A 17 1.14 1.08 -7.34
CA ASN A 17 0.09 1.44 -6.39
C ASN A 17 -0.09 0.33 -5.34
N PRO A 18 0.41 0.54 -4.10
CA PRO A 18 0.25 -0.43 -3.02
C PRO A 18 -1.17 -0.52 -2.46
N PHE A 19 -2.04 0.47 -2.76
CA PHE A 19 -3.39 0.60 -2.21
C PHE A 19 -4.49 0.65 -3.30
N PRO A 20 -4.60 -0.35 -4.19
CA PRO A 20 -5.51 -0.26 -5.33
C PRO A 20 -6.99 -0.19 -4.93
N ALA A 21 -7.42 -0.91 -3.89
CA ALA A 21 -8.80 -0.93 -3.43
C ALA A 21 -9.17 0.38 -2.71
N ILE A 22 -8.28 0.90 -1.86
CA ILE A 22 -8.43 2.20 -1.18
C ILE A 22 -8.52 3.31 -2.22
N ILE A 23 -7.52 3.44 -3.10
CA ILE A 23 -7.45 4.52 -4.08
C ILE A 23 -8.61 4.43 -5.08
N GLY A 24 -9.10 3.23 -5.39
CA GLY A 24 -10.31 3.03 -6.19
C GLY A 24 -11.56 3.71 -5.61
N ARG A 25 -11.57 4.00 -4.29
CA ARG A 25 -12.69 4.60 -3.56
C ARG A 25 -12.51 6.08 -3.24
N ILE A 26 -11.29 6.52 -2.97
CA ILE A 26 -11.05 7.88 -2.47
C ILE A 26 -10.42 8.83 -3.49
N CYS A 27 -9.94 8.34 -4.63
CA CYS A 27 -9.25 9.14 -5.63
C CYS A 27 -10.17 10.22 -6.23
N PRO A 28 -9.72 11.49 -6.31
CA PRO A 28 -10.48 12.59 -6.93
C PRO A 28 -10.43 12.59 -8.47
N ARG A 29 -9.75 11.65 -9.10
CA ARG A 29 -9.70 11.40 -10.56
C ARG A 29 -9.13 12.54 -11.42
N PRO A 30 -8.05 13.22 -11.06
CA PRO A 30 -7.51 14.31 -11.88
C PRO A 30 -7.11 13.85 -13.28
N CYS A 31 -6.63 12.59 -13.43
CA CYS A 31 -6.29 12.00 -14.71
C CYS A 31 -7.46 11.82 -15.69
N GLU A 32 -8.70 11.78 -15.20
CA GLU A 32 -9.91 11.74 -16.04
C GLU A 32 -10.30 13.15 -16.50
N LEU A 33 -10.08 14.18 -15.67
CA LEU A 33 -10.35 15.58 -16.04
C LEU A 33 -9.47 16.03 -17.21
N ASP A 34 -8.19 15.64 -17.20
CA ASP A 34 -7.21 16.01 -18.24
C ASP A 34 -7.04 14.91 -19.30
N CYS A 35 -7.97 13.97 -19.40
CA CYS A 35 -7.91 12.89 -20.36
C CYS A 35 -8.02 13.42 -21.80
N ARG A 36 -7.04 13.10 -22.64
CA ARG A 36 -7.03 13.55 -24.06
C ARG A 36 -8.23 13.03 -24.85
N ARG A 37 -8.86 11.96 -24.39
CA ARG A 37 -10.07 11.43 -25.00
C ARG A 37 -11.26 12.38 -24.88
N ASN A 38 -11.28 13.29 -23.89
CA ASN A 38 -12.27 14.36 -23.76
C ASN A 38 -12.40 15.25 -25.02
N PHE A 39 -11.39 15.25 -25.91
CA PHE A 39 -11.46 15.97 -27.20
C PHE A 39 -12.26 15.21 -28.29
N ILE A 40 -12.63 13.96 -28.02
CA ILE A 40 -13.33 13.08 -28.99
C ILE A 40 -14.71 12.70 -28.45
N ASP A 41 -14.77 12.20 -27.21
CA ASP A 41 -15.99 11.72 -26.55
C ASP A 41 -15.84 11.83 -25.00
N GLU A 42 -15.97 10.73 -24.26
CA GLU A 42 -15.85 10.69 -22.80
C GLU A 42 -14.45 10.26 -22.36
N PRO A 43 -13.97 10.71 -21.18
CA PRO A 43 -12.69 10.27 -20.63
C PRO A 43 -12.68 8.77 -20.38
N VAL A 44 -11.50 8.16 -20.43
CA VAL A 44 -11.34 6.79 -19.97
C VAL A 44 -11.64 6.73 -18.48
N ALA A 45 -12.56 5.85 -18.06
CA ALA A 45 -12.96 5.68 -16.66
C ALA A 45 -11.88 4.96 -15.82
N ILE A 46 -10.69 5.60 -15.70
CA ILE A 46 -9.46 5.01 -15.14
C ILE A 46 -9.67 4.56 -13.69
N ASN A 47 -10.36 5.37 -12.89
CA ASN A 47 -10.57 5.03 -11.49
C ASN A 47 -11.55 3.87 -11.32
N TYR A 48 -12.60 3.79 -12.14
CA TYR A 48 -13.54 2.66 -12.12
C TYR A 48 -12.87 1.37 -12.58
N LEU A 49 -12.04 1.42 -13.62
CA LEU A 49 -11.27 0.26 -14.08
C LEU A 49 -10.27 -0.22 -13.03
N LYS A 50 -9.59 0.69 -12.35
CA LYS A 50 -8.69 0.38 -11.24
C LYS A 50 -9.45 -0.25 -10.06
N ARG A 51 -10.61 0.33 -9.69
CA ARG A 51 -11.47 -0.21 -8.64
C ARG A 51 -11.99 -1.60 -9.00
N PHE A 52 -12.45 -1.79 -10.23
CA PHE A 52 -12.90 -3.10 -10.72
C PHE A 52 -11.81 -4.16 -10.57
N ALA A 53 -10.57 -3.85 -10.97
CA ALA A 53 -9.45 -4.79 -10.84
C ALA A 53 -9.15 -5.14 -9.37
N ALA A 54 -9.18 -4.15 -8.48
CA ALA A 54 -8.96 -4.37 -7.06
C ALA A 54 -10.10 -5.17 -6.39
N ASP A 55 -11.35 -4.89 -6.77
CA ASP A 55 -12.51 -5.62 -6.26
C ASP A 55 -12.53 -7.06 -6.80
N PHE A 56 -12.11 -7.29 -8.06
CA PHE A 56 -11.91 -8.63 -8.62
C PHE A 56 -10.93 -9.47 -7.77
N GLU A 57 -9.78 -8.92 -7.40
CA GLU A 57 -8.81 -9.61 -6.54
C GLU A 57 -9.44 -9.95 -5.18
N ARG A 58 -10.10 -8.99 -4.55
CA ARG A 58 -10.72 -9.18 -3.24
C ARG A 58 -11.84 -10.23 -3.27
N GLU A 59 -12.68 -10.22 -4.29
CA GLU A 59 -13.81 -11.14 -4.44
C GLU A 59 -13.36 -12.56 -4.80
N SER A 60 -12.23 -12.71 -5.49
CA SER A 60 -11.64 -14.03 -5.73
C SER A 60 -11.07 -14.67 -4.46
N GLY A 61 -10.76 -13.87 -3.45
CA GLY A 61 -10.09 -14.31 -2.23
C GLY A 61 -8.61 -14.69 -2.43
N GLU A 62 -8.11 -14.57 -3.65
CA GLU A 62 -6.74 -14.92 -4.01
C GLU A 62 -5.87 -13.66 -4.13
N ARG A 63 -4.80 -13.58 -3.33
CA ARG A 63 -3.85 -12.46 -3.36
C ARG A 63 -2.99 -12.51 -4.60
N ILE A 64 -2.96 -11.40 -5.31
CA ILE A 64 -2.10 -11.19 -6.46
C ILE A 64 -0.95 -10.28 -6.03
N LEU A 65 0.18 -10.87 -5.65
CA LEU A 65 1.34 -10.09 -5.24
C LEU A 65 2.12 -9.59 -6.46
N PRO A 66 2.69 -8.37 -6.41
CA PRO A 66 3.57 -7.88 -7.46
C PRO A 66 4.92 -8.61 -7.39
N TYR A 67 5.71 -8.47 -8.45
CA TYR A 67 7.07 -8.98 -8.48
C TYR A 67 7.91 -8.41 -7.31
N LYS A 68 8.64 -9.31 -6.67
CA LYS A 68 9.61 -9.01 -5.61
C LYS A 68 10.99 -9.47 -6.04
N ALA A 69 11.98 -8.58 -5.89
CA ALA A 69 13.38 -8.90 -6.17
C ALA A 69 13.93 -9.94 -5.16
N PRO A 70 14.99 -10.67 -5.50
CA PRO A 70 15.72 -11.51 -4.55
C PRO A 70 16.17 -10.71 -3.32
N LEU A 71 16.39 -11.41 -2.21
CA LEU A 71 16.82 -10.78 -0.96
C LEU A 71 18.12 -10.00 -1.17
N SER A 72 18.10 -8.72 -0.80
CA SER A 72 19.24 -7.80 -0.92
C SER A 72 20.26 -7.93 0.21
N GLY A 73 19.90 -8.62 1.30
CA GLY A 73 20.66 -8.67 2.53
C GLY A 73 20.51 -7.42 3.42
N ARG A 74 19.77 -6.39 2.96
CA ARG A 74 19.56 -5.14 3.70
C ARG A 74 18.28 -5.19 4.53
N SER A 75 18.30 -4.48 5.66
CA SER A 75 17.20 -4.33 6.61
C SER A 75 16.80 -2.87 6.78
N ILE A 76 15.50 -2.59 6.68
CA ILE A 76 14.96 -1.23 6.79
C ILE A 76 13.91 -1.19 7.89
N ALA A 77 14.04 -0.25 8.81
CA ALA A 77 13.00 0.10 9.75
C ALA A 77 12.17 1.28 9.23
N VAL A 78 10.86 1.18 9.30
CA VAL A 78 9.92 2.24 8.95
C VAL A 78 9.16 2.63 10.21
N VAL A 79 9.24 3.89 10.60
CA VAL A 79 8.52 4.43 11.76
C VAL A 79 7.30 5.19 11.26
N GLY A 80 6.12 4.68 11.57
CA GLY A 80 4.81 5.13 11.10
C GLY A 80 4.15 4.12 10.17
N GLY A 81 2.98 3.61 10.56
CA GLY A 81 2.15 2.66 9.79
C GLY A 81 1.02 3.34 9.02
N GLY A 82 1.20 4.61 8.65
CA GLY A 82 0.30 5.38 7.78
C GLY A 82 0.55 5.09 6.29
N VAL A 83 -0.04 5.94 5.42
CA VAL A 83 0.09 5.79 3.94
C VAL A 83 1.54 5.84 3.50
N GLU A 84 2.29 6.80 4.02
CA GLU A 84 3.69 7.03 3.64
C GLU A 84 4.58 5.86 4.06
N GLY A 85 4.49 5.46 5.34
CA GLY A 85 5.29 4.34 5.83
C GLY A 85 4.94 3.01 5.18
N LEU A 86 3.66 2.69 5.02
CA LEU A 86 3.24 1.46 4.34
C LEU A 86 3.63 1.46 2.85
N SER A 87 3.57 2.62 2.16
CA SER A 87 4.07 2.73 0.79
C SER A 87 5.57 2.47 0.72
N THR A 88 6.34 3.11 1.60
CA THR A 88 7.80 2.91 1.68
C THR A 88 8.13 1.45 1.97
N ALA A 89 7.45 0.83 2.94
CA ALA A 89 7.62 -0.57 3.27
C ALA A 89 7.34 -1.49 2.08
N PHE A 90 6.25 -1.25 1.35
CA PHE A 90 5.88 -2.01 0.16
C PHE A 90 6.97 -1.95 -0.93
N PHE A 91 7.43 -0.75 -1.29
CA PHE A 91 8.45 -0.61 -2.33
C PHE A 91 9.81 -1.13 -1.88
N ALA A 92 10.19 -0.95 -0.61
CA ALA A 92 11.42 -1.52 -0.06
C ALA A 92 11.38 -3.06 -0.07
N ALA A 93 10.26 -3.67 0.32
CA ALA A 93 10.08 -5.11 0.24
C ALA A 93 10.12 -5.64 -1.20
N ARG A 94 9.56 -4.89 -2.17
CA ARG A 94 9.68 -5.23 -3.61
C ARG A 94 11.12 -5.21 -4.11
N LEU A 95 11.96 -4.33 -3.57
CA LEU A 95 13.39 -4.28 -3.86
C LEU A 95 14.21 -5.39 -3.15
N GLY A 96 13.54 -6.26 -2.41
CA GLY A 96 14.16 -7.40 -1.73
C GLY A 96 14.73 -7.08 -0.35
N HIS A 97 14.43 -5.89 0.22
CA HIS A 97 14.85 -5.56 1.57
C HIS A 97 13.97 -6.25 2.62
N ARG A 98 14.55 -6.59 3.76
CA ARG A 98 13.78 -6.94 4.96
C ARG A 98 13.21 -5.65 5.55
N VAL A 99 11.92 -5.64 5.84
CA VAL A 99 11.26 -4.41 6.32
C VAL A 99 10.50 -4.69 7.60
N THR A 100 10.69 -3.84 8.61
CA THR A 100 9.88 -3.80 9.82
C THR A 100 9.25 -2.42 9.95
N VAL A 101 7.92 -2.40 10.08
CA VAL A 101 7.14 -1.17 10.31
C VAL A 101 6.78 -1.08 11.80
N TYR A 102 7.09 0.03 12.42
CA TYR A 102 6.71 0.36 13.79
C TYR A 102 5.61 1.42 13.78
N ASP A 103 4.52 1.18 14.51
CA ASP A 103 3.42 2.15 14.64
C ASP A 103 3.01 2.30 16.11
N ALA A 104 2.83 3.55 16.54
CA ALA A 104 2.37 3.85 17.90
C ALA A 104 0.92 3.39 18.13
N ASN A 105 0.10 3.36 17.09
CA ASN A 105 -1.28 2.91 17.18
C ASN A 105 -1.39 1.38 17.17
N PRO A 106 -2.44 0.83 17.78
CA PRO A 106 -2.70 -0.62 17.76
C PRO A 106 -3.13 -1.13 16.38
N LYS A 107 -3.66 -0.25 15.52
CA LYS A 107 -4.06 -0.56 14.15
C LYS A 107 -3.37 0.37 13.15
N ARG A 108 -2.77 -0.21 12.14
CA ARG A 108 -2.13 0.50 11.02
C ARG A 108 -3.15 1.21 10.14
N GLY A 109 -2.69 2.16 9.34
CA GLY A 109 -3.50 2.90 8.38
C GLY A 109 -3.53 4.40 8.61
N GLY A 110 -3.09 4.88 9.77
CA GLY A 110 -2.96 6.30 10.07
C GLY A 110 -4.23 7.11 9.73
N LEU A 111 -4.07 8.20 8.97
CA LEU A 111 -5.19 9.07 8.57
C LEU A 111 -6.21 8.38 7.66
N LEU A 112 -5.86 7.33 6.93
CA LEU A 112 -6.86 6.56 6.17
C LEU A 112 -7.92 5.95 7.08
N ARG A 113 -7.52 5.57 8.30
CA ARG A 113 -8.42 4.97 9.29
C ARG A 113 -9.14 6.01 10.14
N SER A 114 -8.47 7.10 10.51
CA SER A 114 -8.98 8.07 11.46
C SER A 114 -9.68 9.27 10.84
N ALA A 115 -9.34 9.67 9.61
CA ALA A 115 -9.82 10.90 8.99
C ALA A 115 -10.80 10.69 7.83
N ILE A 116 -10.91 9.46 7.29
CA ILE A 116 -11.85 9.18 6.21
C ILE A 116 -13.10 8.51 6.77
N ALA A 117 -14.27 9.04 6.40
CA ALA A 117 -15.55 8.48 6.81
C ALA A 117 -15.69 7.02 6.33
N LYS A 118 -16.19 6.14 7.21
CA LYS A 118 -16.31 4.70 6.95
C LYS A 118 -17.24 4.37 5.78
N GLU A 119 -18.22 5.24 5.51
CA GLU A 119 -19.12 5.13 4.36
C GLU A 119 -18.39 5.31 3.03
N ARG A 120 -17.29 6.08 3.04
CA ARG A 120 -16.44 6.30 1.86
C ARG A 120 -15.32 5.28 1.75
N LEU A 121 -14.73 4.89 2.87
CA LEU A 121 -13.68 3.87 2.94
C LEU A 121 -14.02 2.87 4.04
N PRO A 122 -14.77 1.79 3.74
CA PRO A 122 -15.05 0.71 4.68
C PRO A 122 -13.78 0.09 5.26
N GLU A 123 -13.84 -0.30 6.53
CA GLU A 123 -12.67 -0.80 7.27
C GLU A 123 -12.12 -2.09 6.65
N GLU A 124 -13.00 -2.96 6.14
CA GLU A 124 -12.61 -4.19 5.47
C GLU A 124 -11.82 -3.96 4.16
N ILE A 125 -12.08 -2.84 3.47
CA ILE A 125 -11.33 -2.46 2.27
C ILE A 125 -9.95 -1.92 2.64
N LEU A 126 -9.90 -1.13 3.72
CA LEU A 126 -8.64 -0.62 4.24
C LEU A 126 -7.74 -1.76 4.72
N ASP A 127 -8.30 -2.67 5.52
CA ASP A 127 -7.57 -3.81 6.05
C ASP A 127 -7.10 -4.76 4.93
N TRP A 128 -7.93 -4.97 3.90
CA TRP A 128 -7.55 -5.75 2.71
C TRP A 128 -6.25 -5.25 2.07
N ASP A 129 -6.15 -3.97 1.73
CA ASP A 129 -4.94 -3.44 1.10
C ASP A 129 -3.73 -3.47 2.06
N ILE A 130 -3.93 -3.14 3.35
CA ILE A 130 -2.85 -3.17 4.35
C ILE A 130 -2.32 -4.60 4.52
N GLU A 131 -3.17 -5.59 4.65
CA GLU A 131 -2.76 -6.99 4.75
C GLU A 131 -2.01 -7.44 3.51
N GLY A 132 -2.47 -7.06 2.32
CA GLY A 132 -1.75 -7.35 1.07
C GLY A 132 -0.35 -6.74 1.00
N ILE A 133 -0.13 -5.60 1.65
CA ILE A 133 1.21 -5.02 1.81
C ILE A 133 2.06 -5.88 2.75
N LEU A 134 1.50 -6.31 3.88
CA LEU A 134 2.23 -7.13 4.85
C LEU A 134 2.59 -8.52 4.29
N GLU A 135 1.74 -9.09 3.45
CA GLU A 135 2.01 -10.36 2.76
C GLU A 135 3.24 -10.31 1.83
N MET A 136 3.77 -9.12 1.54
CA MET A 136 5.10 -8.98 0.91
C MET A 136 6.25 -9.42 1.82
N GLY A 137 5.97 -9.92 3.03
CA GLY A 137 6.94 -10.35 4.03
C GLY A 137 7.42 -9.20 4.92
N ILE A 138 6.56 -8.20 5.11
CA ILE A 138 6.82 -7.06 5.98
C ILE A 138 6.38 -7.41 7.40
N ILE A 139 7.25 -7.20 8.38
CA ILE A 139 6.94 -7.34 9.80
C ILE A 139 6.32 -6.02 10.28
N ALA A 140 5.29 -6.10 11.12
CA ALA A 140 4.64 -4.92 11.67
C ALA A 140 4.51 -5.03 13.20
N GLU A 141 5.17 -4.10 13.89
CA GLU A 141 5.16 -3.92 15.34
C GLU A 141 4.24 -2.74 15.68
N THR A 142 3.09 -3.01 16.28
CA THR A 142 2.11 -1.99 16.68
C THR A 142 2.16 -1.70 18.18
N GLY A 143 1.65 -0.52 18.60
CA GLY A 143 1.75 -0.06 19.98
C GLY A 143 3.20 0.23 20.39
N LYS A 144 4.04 0.67 19.44
CA LYS A 144 5.46 0.98 19.64
C LYS A 144 5.72 2.45 19.38
N VAL A 145 6.00 3.19 20.44
CA VAL A 145 6.20 4.64 20.43
C VAL A 145 7.69 4.97 20.37
N MET A 146 8.08 5.69 19.29
CA MET A 146 9.45 6.18 19.20
C MET A 146 9.70 7.25 20.27
N GLY A 147 10.83 7.15 20.96
CA GLY A 147 11.20 7.99 22.11
C GLY A 147 10.83 7.37 23.46
N GLU A 148 9.93 6.38 23.48
CA GLU A 148 9.56 5.62 24.69
C GLU A 148 10.04 4.17 24.60
N ASP A 149 9.60 3.42 23.58
CA ASP A 149 9.95 2.00 23.39
C ASP A 149 11.29 1.81 22.68
N PHE A 150 11.64 2.73 21.78
CA PHE A 150 12.88 2.67 21.00
C PHE A 150 13.31 4.07 20.51
N SER A 151 14.57 4.17 20.05
CA SER A 151 15.12 5.34 19.37
C SER A 151 15.71 4.96 18.02
N VAL A 152 15.98 5.96 17.16
CA VAL A 152 16.66 5.75 15.88
C VAL A 152 18.02 5.09 16.08
N ASP A 153 18.81 5.60 17.06
CA ASP A 153 20.13 5.02 17.41
C ASP A 153 20.02 3.57 17.88
N TYR A 154 18.97 3.25 18.63
CA TYR A 154 18.72 1.87 19.05
C TYR A 154 18.48 0.96 17.83
N LEU A 155 17.61 1.36 16.90
CA LEU A 155 17.32 0.58 15.68
C LEU A 155 18.56 0.39 14.82
N LEU A 156 19.37 1.43 14.61
CA LEU A 156 20.60 1.36 13.81
C LEU A 156 21.68 0.45 14.44
N ARG A 157 21.60 0.20 15.76
CA ARG A 157 22.45 -0.78 16.46
C ARG A 157 21.92 -2.21 16.39
N GLN A 158 20.67 -2.41 15.94
CA GLN A 158 19.99 -3.71 15.86
C GLN A 158 20.00 -4.32 14.44
N ASP A 159 21.11 -4.17 13.71
CA ASP A 159 21.28 -4.73 12.37
C ASP A 159 20.27 -4.15 11.34
N VAL A 160 19.89 -2.89 11.52
CA VAL A 160 19.08 -2.10 10.59
C VAL A 160 20.00 -1.18 9.79
N ASP A 161 19.97 -1.29 8.46
CA ASP A 161 20.81 -0.49 7.56
C ASP A 161 20.29 0.95 7.38
N ALA A 162 18.98 1.15 7.50
CA ALA A 162 18.34 2.45 7.35
C ALA A 162 17.02 2.56 8.13
N VAL A 163 16.74 3.77 8.62
CA VAL A 163 15.46 4.11 9.26
C VAL A 163 14.74 5.15 8.42
N PHE A 164 13.49 4.88 8.06
CA PHE A 164 12.59 5.82 7.39
C PHE A 164 11.56 6.33 8.42
N MET A 165 11.38 7.65 8.46
CA MET A 165 10.45 8.32 9.36
C MET A 165 9.26 8.85 8.56
N ALA A 166 8.02 8.37 8.89
CA ALA A 166 6.76 8.74 8.22
C ALA A 166 5.81 9.48 9.16
#